data_0449c225f80ec2e4ccc4108ceb69b804
#
_entry.id   0449c225f80ec2e4ccc4108ceb69b804
#
_cell.length_a   1.000
_cell.length_b   1.000
_cell.length_c   1.000
_cell.angle_alpha   90.00
_cell.angle_beta   90.00
_cell.angle_gamma   90.00
#
_symmetry.space_group_name_H-M   'P 1'
#
loop_
_entity.id
_entity.type
_entity.pdbx_description
1 polymer ?
#
loop_
_entity_poly.entity_id
_entity_poly.type
_entity_poly.pdbx_seq_one_letter_code
_entity_poly.pdbx_strand_id
1 'polypeptide(L)'
;DRRCIRCSACLNVCPVYERTGGHAYGSVYPGPIGAALNPQLRGVEDPVDRGLPYACSLCGACNEVCPVKIPFTDILVHLRQRVVQSEKADKIPADYEVAGEMGLMKTSQWALGDAKHFEMVQKGSQLAGKVMRGKKLGPIPVPVAERWLKYRDVDEIPSQSFRNWWKKNREEH
;
A
#
# COMPACT_ATOMS: atom_id res chain seq x y z
N ASP A 1 -16.82 -16.52 -2.93
CA ASP A 1 -17.65 -16.92 -1.79
C ASP A 1 -19.05 -17.30 -2.26
N ARG A 2 -19.45 -18.58 -2.02
CA ARG A 2 -20.72 -19.15 -2.49
C ARG A 2 -21.95 -18.56 -1.79
N ARG A 3 -21.77 -17.85 -0.68
CA ARG A 3 -22.86 -17.22 0.07
C ARG A 3 -23.41 -15.94 -0.54
N CYS A 4 -22.71 -15.36 -1.50
CA CYS A 4 -23.10 -14.07 -2.07
C CYS A 4 -24.44 -14.15 -2.80
N ILE A 5 -25.42 -13.34 -2.37
CA ILE A 5 -26.75 -13.23 -2.98
C ILE A 5 -26.85 -12.11 -4.04
N ARG A 6 -25.72 -11.47 -4.39
CA ARG A 6 -25.61 -10.42 -5.42
C ARG A 6 -26.47 -9.18 -5.15
N CYS A 7 -26.69 -8.83 -3.89
CA CYS A 7 -27.52 -7.68 -3.50
C CYS A 7 -26.84 -6.31 -3.72
N SER A 8 -25.55 -6.28 -4.06
CA SER A 8 -24.75 -5.06 -4.30
C SER A 8 -24.57 -4.12 -3.10
N ALA A 9 -25.03 -4.46 -1.90
CA ALA A 9 -24.89 -3.62 -0.71
C ALA A 9 -23.43 -3.25 -0.42
N CYS A 10 -22.48 -4.16 -0.66
CA CYS A 10 -21.06 -3.92 -0.50
C CYS A 10 -20.49 -2.85 -1.45
N LEU A 11 -21.08 -2.69 -2.66
CA LEU A 11 -20.68 -1.64 -3.59
C LEU A 11 -21.17 -0.28 -3.11
N ASN A 12 -22.39 -0.24 -2.60
CA ASN A 12 -23.04 1.01 -2.19
C ASN A 12 -22.31 1.70 -1.02
N VAL A 13 -21.66 0.95 -0.14
CA VAL A 13 -20.93 1.51 1.03
C VAL A 13 -19.41 1.61 0.80
N CYS A 14 -18.92 1.21 -0.35
CA CYS A 14 -17.48 1.15 -0.60
C CYS A 14 -16.93 2.54 -0.96
N PRO A 15 -16.04 3.14 -0.13
CA PRO A 15 -15.47 4.44 -0.42
C PRO A 15 -14.58 4.45 -1.67
N VAL A 16 -13.96 3.31 -2.00
CA VAL A 16 -13.14 3.19 -3.23
C VAL A 16 -14.06 3.17 -4.44
N TYR A 17 -15.10 2.33 -4.43
CA TYR A 17 -16.05 2.24 -5.54
C TYR A 17 -16.79 3.57 -5.79
N GLU A 18 -17.15 4.27 -4.72
CA GLU A 18 -17.77 5.60 -4.80
C GLU A 18 -16.91 6.60 -5.57
N ARG A 19 -15.60 6.56 -5.37
CA ARG A 19 -14.65 7.50 -5.99
C ARG A 19 -14.21 7.12 -7.39
N THR A 20 -14.04 5.83 -7.67
CA THR A 20 -13.45 5.34 -8.92
C THR A 20 -14.49 4.87 -9.93
N GLY A 21 -15.67 4.46 -9.46
CA GLY A 21 -16.68 3.80 -10.28
C GLY A 21 -16.28 2.37 -10.69
N GLY A 22 -17.19 1.68 -11.38
CA GLY A 22 -17.01 0.28 -11.74
C GLY A 22 -15.95 0.04 -12.82
N HIS A 23 -15.85 0.93 -13.81
CA HIS A 23 -14.94 0.77 -14.94
C HIS A 23 -13.45 0.79 -14.56
N ALA A 24 -13.10 1.52 -13.52
CA ALA A 24 -11.70 1.62 -13.04
C ALA A 24 -11.13 0.27 -12.55
N TYR A 25 -11.99 -0.68 -12.20
CA TYR A 25 -11.54 -2.02 -11.79
C TYR A 25 -11.05 -2.88 -12.98
N GLY A 26 -11.36 -2.50 -14.22
CA GLY A 26 -10.95 -3.26 -15.40
C GLY A 26 -11.51 -4.69 -15.45
N SER A 27 -12.53 -5.00 -14.65
CA SER A 27 -13.09 -6.33 -14.49
C SER A 27 -14.61 -6.31 -14.51
N VAL A 28 -15.21 -7.45 -14.88
CA VAL A 28 -16.67 -7.60 -14.98
C VAL A 28 -17.37 -7.38 -13.64
N TYR A 29 -16.78 -7.86 -12.56
CA TYR A 29 -17.30 -7.66 -11.21
C TYR A 29 -16.47 -6.60 -10.49
N PRO A 30 -17.01 -5.39 -10.27
CA PRO A 30 -16.31 -4.32 -9.56
C PRO A 30 -16.55 -4.37 -8.05
N GLY A 31 -15.83 -3.48 -7.33
CA GLY A 31 -16.01 -3.28 -5.90
C GLY A 31 -15.55 -4.45 -5.02
N PRO A 32 -15.98 -4.49 -3.75
CA PRO A 32 -15.50 -5.49 -2.80
C PRO A 32 -15.74 -6.92 -3.22
N ILE A 33 -16.92 -7.21 -3.77
CA ILE A 33 -17.23 -8.57 -4.23
C ILE A 33 -16.37 -8.97 -5.44
N GLY A 34 -16.14 -8.06 -6.39
CA GLY A 34 -15.32 -8.33 -7.56
C GLY A 34 -13.86 -8.51 -7.18
N ALA A 35 -13.35 -7.66 -6.30
CA ALA A 35 -11.97 -7.76 -5.79
C ALA A 35 -11.71 -9.10 -5.06
N ALA A 36 -12.73 -9.65 -4.41
CA ALA A 36 -12.64 -10.96 -3.78
C ALA A 36 -12.87 -12.12 -4.75
N LEU A 37 -13.80 -11.99 -5.70
CA LEU A 37 -14.27 -13.08 -6.55
C LEU A 37 -13.38 -13.33 -7.78
N ASN A 38 -13.02 -12.27 -8.52
CA ASN A 38 -12.30 -12.43 -9.78
C ASN A 38 -10.96 -13.15 -9.64
N PRO A 39 -10.09 -12.81 -8.64
CA PRO A 39 -8.83 -13.55 -8.44
C PRO A 39 -9.05 -15.02 -8.05
N GLN A 40 -10.19 -15.35 -7.45
CA GLN A 40 -10.52 -16.73 -7.11
C GLN A 40 -11.03 -17.53 -8.31
N LEU A 41 -11.69 -16.87 -9.26
CA LEU A 41 -12.23 -17.52 -10.49
C LEU A 41 -11.17 -17.67 -11.57
N ARG A 42 -10.33 -16.65 -11.76
CA ARG A 42 -9.42 -16.51 -12.89
C ARG A 42 -7.94 -16.70 -12.52
N GLY A 43 -7.65 -16.72 -11.23
CA GLY A 43 -6.27 -16.75 -10.72
C GLY A 43 -5.71 -15.35 -10.52
N VAL A 44 -4.41 -15.29 -10.20
CA VAL A 44 -3.64 -14.06 -9.94
C VAL A 44 -2.55 -13.82 -11.00
N GLU A 45 -2.61 -14.54 -12.10
CA GLU A 45 -1.62 -14.44 -13.19
C GLU A 45 -1.85 -13.19 -14.04
N ASP A 46 -3.12 -12.85 -14.30
CA ASP A 46 -3.48 -11.64 -15.02
C ASP A 46 -3.21 -10.39 -14.16
N PRO A 47 -2.58 -9.33 -14.73
CA PRO A 47 -2.26 -8.09 -14.00
C PRO A 47 -3.48 -7.41 -13.38
N VAL A 48 -4.65 -7.44 -14.05
CA VAL A 48 -5.88 -6.83 -13.54
C VAL A 48 -6.36 -7.61 -12.32
N ASP A 49 -6.52 -8.94 -12.45
CA ASP A 49 -7.02 -9.79 -11.37
C ASP A 49 -6.06 -9.81 -10.16
N ARG A 50 -4.75 -9.74 -10.41
CA ARG A 50 -3.71 -9.58 -9.38
C ARG A 50 -3.83 -8.27 -8.62
N GLY A 51 -4.16 -7.18 -9.32
CA GLY A 51 -4.32 -5.84 -8.74
C GLY A 51 -5.59 -5.67 -7.91
N LEU A 52 -6.66 -6.40 -8.21
CA LEU A 52 -7.97 -6.21 -7.59
C LEU A 52 -7.98 -6.31 -6.05
N PRO A 53 -7.27 -7.24 -5.39
CA PRO A 53 -7.23 -7.30 -3.93
C PRO A 53 -6.63 -6.04 -3.28
N TYR A 54 -5.81 -5.28 -4.03
CA TYR A 54 -5.20 -4.03 -3.57
C TYR A 54 -6.10 -2.81 -3.83
N ALA A 55 -7.12 -2.92 -4.67
CA ALA A 55 -8.13 -1.88 -4.88
C ALA A 55 -9.11 -1.77 -3.71
N CYS A 56 -8.59 -1.79 -2.48
CA CYS A 56 -9.38 -1.79 -1.25
C CYS A 56 -8.61 -1.12 -0.11
N SER A 57 -9.27 -0.21 0.62
CA SER A 57 -8.74 0.46 1.81
C SER A 57 -8.84 -0.37 3.10
N LEU A 58 -9.42 -1.57 3.04
CA LEU A 58 -9.68 -2.46 4.20
C LEU A 58 -10.52 -1.79 5.32
N CYS A 59 -11.39 -0.84 4.99
CA CYS A 59 -12.21 -0.11 5.96
C CYS A 59 -13.26 -0.95 6.70
N GLY A 60 -13.60 -2.14 6.19
CA GLY A 60 -14.55 -3.07 6.83
C GLY A 60 -16.04 -2.79 6.57
N ALA A 61 -16.43 -1.65 6.01
CA ALA A 61 -17.84 -1.28 5.79
C ALA A 61 -18.63 -2.35 5.00
N CYS A 62 -18.00 -2.99 4.03
CA CYS A 62 -18.62 -4.08 3.26
C CYS A 62 -18.90 -5.34 4.10
N ASN A 63 -18.10 -5.62 5.15
CA ASN A 63 -18.36 -6.74 6.05
C ASN A 63 -19.61 -6.49 6.89
N GLU A 64 -19.76 -5.25 7.36
CA GLU A 64 -20.87 -4.86 8.24
C GLU A 64 -22.20 -4.88 7.50
N VAL A 65 -22.25 -4.30 6.30
CA VAL A 65 -23.47 -4.18 5.51
C VAL A 65 -23.90 -5.50 4.85
N CYS A 66 -23.00 -6.47 4.73
CA CYS A 66 -23.30 -7.73 4.07
C CYS A 66 -24.36 -8.54 4.81
N PRO A 67 -25.56 -8.80 4.22
CA PRO A 67 -26.62 -9.55 4.89
C PRO A 67 -26.25 -11.01 5.17
N VAL A 68 -25.35 -11.57 4.37
CA VAL A 68 -24.85 -12.95 4.52
C VAL A 68 -23.46 -13.01 5.18
N LYS A 69 -22.99 -11.89 5.74
CA LYS A 69 -21.79 -11.78 6.55
C LYS A 69 -20.53 -12.39 5.91
N ILE A 70 -20.24 -11.95 4.69
CA ILE A 70 -18.99 -12.30 3.99
C ILE A 70 -17.84 -11.46 4.58
N PRO A 71 -16.76 -12.09 5.09
CA PRO A 71 -15.61 -11.38 5.65
C PRO A 71 -14.67 -10.92 4.51
N PHE A 72 -15.06 -9.87 3.78
CA PHE A 72 -14.30 -9.39 2.61
C PHE A 72 -12.88 -9.00 2.95
N THR A 73 -12.66 -8.32 4.08
CA THR A 73 -11.33 -7.88 4.50
C THR A 73 -10.37 -9.03 4.69
N ASP A 74 -10.81 -10.11 5.33
CA ASP A 74 -9.99 -11.30 5.58
C ASP A 74 -9.66 -12.02 4.27
N ILE A 75 -10.67 -12.14 3.38
CA ILE A 75 -10.49 -12.74 2.06
C ILE A 75 -9.47 -11.93 1.24
N LEU A 76 -9.58 -10.60 1.25
CA LEU A 76 -8.67 -9.73 0.48
C LEU A 76 -7.24 -9.78 1.03
N VAL A 77 -7.05 -9.81 2.34
CA VAL A 77 -5.72 -9.98 2.95
C VAL A 77 -5.11 -11.33 2.56
N HIS A 78 -5.91 -12.40 2.61
CA HIS A 78 -5.47 -13.72 2.15
C HIS A 78 -5.10 -13.73 0.65
N LEU A 79 -5.89 -13.07 -0.19
CA LEU A 79 -5.58 -12.96 -1.63
C LEU A 79 -4.30 -12.16 -1.88
N ARG A 80 -4.05 -11.07 -1.15
CA ARG A 80 -2.77 -10.33 -1.20
C ARG A 80 -1.59 -11.24 -0.85
N GLN A 81 -1.73 -12.08 0.18
CA GLN A 81 -0.71 -13.06 0.52
C GLN A 81 -0.47 -14.06 -0.62
N ARG A 82 -1.53 -14.55 -1.27
CA ARG A 82 -1.41 -15.46 -2.43
C ARG A 82 -0.69 -14.81 -3.60
N VAL A 83 -0.96 -13.54 -3.90
CA VAL A 83 -0.23 -12.78 -4.93
C VAL A 83 1.26 -12.77 -4.63
N VAL A 84 1.67 -12.38 -3.41
CA VAL A 84 3.07 -12.35 -3.00
C VAL A 84 3.72 -13.74 -3.06
N GLN A 85 2.99 -14.81 -2.72
CA GLN A 85 3.50 -16.18 -2.82
C GLN A 85 3.68 -16.63 -4.28
N SER A 86 2.77 -16.23 -5.17
CA SER A 86 2.86 -16.54 -6.60
C SER A 86 4.04 -15.82 -7.27
N GLU A 87 4.32 -14.58 -6.87
CA GLU A 87 5.47 -13.81 -7.31
C GLU A 87 6.79 -14.44 -6.85
N LYS A 88 6.86 -14.89 -5.59
CA LYS A 88 8.04 -15.60 -5.05
C LYS A 88 8.30 -16.96 -5.70
N ALA A 89 7.28 -17.59 -6.24
CA ALA A 89 7.36 -18.89 -6.90
C ALA A 89 7.70 -18.80 -8.41
N ASP A 90 8.12 -17.62 -8.90
CA ASP A 90 8.40 -17.31 -10.32
C ASP A 90 7.24 -17.62 -11.28
N LYS A 91 6.02 -17.71 -10.76
CA LYS A 91 4.82 -17.94 -11.57
C LYS A 91 4.32 -16.67 -12.29
N ILE A 92 4.82 -15.53 -11.86
CA ILE A 92 4.50 -14.22 -12.42
C ILE A 92 5.82 -13.61 -12.87
N PRO A 93 5.93 -13.11 -14.11
CA PRO A 93 7.11 -12.38 -14.56
C PRO A 93 7.38 -11.24 -13.59
N ALA A 94 8.61 -11.14 -13.10
CA ALA A 94 9.04 -10.02 -12.29
C ALA A 94 9.11 -8.79 -13.20
N ASP A 95 8.00 -8.08 -13.33
CA ASP A 95 8.03 -6.74 -13.90
C ASP A 95 8.99 -5.90 -13.07
N TYR A 96 9.77 -5.05 -13.73
CA TYR A 96 10.74 -4.14 -13.09
C TYR A 96 10.15 -3.38 -11.89
N GLU A 97 8.87 -3.01 -11.93
CA GLU A 97 8.17 -2.33 -10.84
C GLU A 97 8.05 -3.23 -9.60
N VAL A 98 7.73 -4.52 -9.77
CA VAL A 98 7.60 -5.49 -8.66
C VAL A 98 8.95 -5.76 -7.98
N ALA A 99 10.02 -5.87 -8.76
CA ALA A 99 11.36 -6.06 -8.21
C ALA A 99 11.81 -4.86 -7.37
N GLY A 100 11.47 -3.64 -7.80
CA GLY A 100 11.71 -2.41 -7.06
C GLY A 100 10.93 -2.34 -5.74
N GLU A 101 9.66 -2.73 -5.75
CA GLU A 101 8.83 -2.81 -4.55
C GLU A 101 9.34 -3.83 -3.55
N MET A 102 9.74 -5.02 -3.99
CA MET A 102 10.31 -6.05 -3.11
C MET A 102 11.61 -5.57 -2.45
N GLY A 103 12.46 -4.87 -3.19
CA GLY A 103 13.67 -4.24 -2.65
C GLY A 103 13.34 -3.20 -1.58
N LEU A 104 12.39 -2.32 -1.87
CA LEU A 104 11.91 -1.30 -0.93
C LEU A 104 11.30 -1.92 0.33
N MET A 105 10.49 -2.97 0.20
CA MET A 105 9.88 -3.67 1.33
C MET A 105 10.93 -4.36 2.21
N LYS A 106 11.94 -5.02 1.63
CA LYS A 106 13.04 -5.62 2.40
C LYS A 106 13.88 -4.58 3.13
N THR A 107 14.20 -3.46 2.49
CA THR A 107 14.93 -2.38 3.14
C THR A 107 14.13 -1.73 4.25
N SER A 108 12.82 -1.53 4.04
CA SER A 108 11.90 -1.03 5.07
C SER A 108 11.77 -2.01 6.24
N GLN A 109 11.66 -3.30 5.97
CA GLN A 109 11.62 -4.34 7.00
C GLN A 109 12.90 -4.34 7.85
N TRP A 110 14.07 -4.24 7.22
CA TRP A 110 15.33 -4.14 7.91
C TRP A 110 15.42 -2.85 8.75
N ALA A 111 15.05 -1.72 8.18
CA ALA A 111 15.11 -0.42 8.84
C ALA A 111 14.17 -0.29 10.04
N LEU A 112 12.96 -0.87 9.93
CA LEU A 112 11.90 -0.76 10.94
C LEU A 112 11.86 -1.96 11.90
N GLY A 113 12.57 -3.05 11.59
CA GLY A 113 12.56 -4.28 12.37
C GLY A 113 13.34 -4.21 13.69
N ASP A 114 14.28 -3.29 13.80
CA ASP A 114 15.09 -3.10 15.01
C ASP A 114 15.28 -1.61 15.32
N ALA A 115 15.23 -1.27 16.61
CA ALA A 115 15.39 0.12 17.08
C ALA A 115 16.75 0.73 16.70
N LYS A 116 17.82 -0.07 16.70
CA LYS A 116 19.17 0.39 16.33
C LYS A 116 19.26 0.72 14.84
N HIS A 117 18.67 -0.13 13.98
CA HIS A 117 18.60 0.13 12.54
C HIS A 117 17.80 1.40 12.25
N PHE A 118 16.67 1.57 12.92
CA PHE A 118 15.86 2.77 12.80
C PHE A 118 16.61 4.05 13.20
N GLU A 119 17.35 4.02 14.32
CA GLU A 119 18.19 5.14 14.73
C GLU A 119 19.32 5.43 13.74
N MET A 120 19.91 4.40 13.15
CA MET A 120 20.95 4.56 12.11
C MET A 120 20.37 5.25 10.86
N VAL A 121 19.19 4.82 10.40
CA VAL A 121 18.49 5.45 9.27
C VAL A 121 18.13 6.90 9.59
N GLN A 122 17.66 7.19 10.81
CA GLN A 122 17.38 8.56 11.25
C GLN A 122 18.63 9.46 11.27
N LYS A 123 19.77 8.95 11.78
CA LYS A 123 21.03 9.70 11.75
C LYS A 123 21.52 9.97 10.33
N GLY A 124 21.38 8.97 9.45
CA GLY A 124 21.70 9.11 8.03
C GLY A 124 20.84 10.16 7.34
N SER A 125 19.52 10.16 7.59
CA SER A 125 18.59 11.15 7.02
C SER A 125 18.87 12.57 7.51
N GLN A 126 19.25 12.74 8.78
CA GLN A 126 19.66 14.04 9.34
C GLN A 126 20.93 14.59 8.67
N LEU A 127 21.90 13.70 8.41
CA LEU A 127 23.12 14.08 7.71
C LEU A 127 22.82 14.51 6.27
N ALA A 128 21.97 13.73 5.59
CA ALA A 128 21.48 14.07 4.25
C ALA A 128 20.74 15.42 4.25
N GLY A 129 19.86 15.65 5.25
CA GLY A 129 19.15 16.91 5.42
C GLY A 129 20.07 18.11 5.61
N LYS A 130 21.20 17.95 6.36
CA LYS A 130 22.19 19.01 6.50
C LYS A 130 22.90 19.37 5.19
N VAL A 131 23.22 18.35 4.38
CA VAL A 131 23.87 18.54 3.07
C VAL A 131 22.90 19.15 2.04
N MET A 132 21.62 18.82 2.15
CA MET A 132 20.56 19.26 1.21
C MET A 132 19.84 20.54 1.67
N ARG A 133 20.28 21.18 2.73
CA ARG A 133 19.65 22.38 3.31
C ARG A 133 19.52 23.48 2.26
N GLY A 134 18.28 23.98 2.07
CA GLY A 134 17.97 24.98 1.06
C GLY A 134 17.82 24.45 -0.36
N LYS A 135 17.91 23.14 -0.58
CA LYS A 135 17.59 22.51 -1.86
C LYS A 135 16.29 21.73 -1.73
N LYS A 136 15.28 22.09 -2.52
CA LYS A 136 14.09 21.22 -2.66
C LYS A 136 14.60 19.84 -3.13
N LEU A 137 14.04 18.77 -2.57
CA LEU A 137 14.29 17.43 -3.09
C LEU A 137 13.82 17.41 -4.56
N GLY A 138 14.79 17.57 -5.47
CA GLY A 138 14.57 17.40 -6.89
C GLY A 138 14.23 15.94 -7.21
N PRO A 139 13.98 15.61 -8.47
CA PRO A 139 13.61 14.28 -8.88
C PRO A 139 14.67 13.27 -8.42
N ILE A 140 14.29 12.47 -7.44
CA ILE A 140 15.10 11.33 -7.00
C ILE A 140 14.97 10.27 -8.10
N PRO A 141 16.07 9.72 -8.63
CA PRO A 141 16.03 8.74 -9.73
C PRO A 141 15.54 7.36 -9.23
N VAL A 142 14.43 7.35 -8.54
CA VAL A 142 13.71 6.15 -8.12
C VAL A 142 12.31 6.27 -8.73
N PRO A 143 11.92 5.39 -9.65
CA PRO A 143 10.69 5.52 -10.43
C PRO A 143 9.43 5.75 -9.61
N VAL A 144 9.33 5.10 -8.44
CA VAL A 144 8.19 5.26 -7.51
C VAL A 144 8.19 6.65 -6.87
N ALA A 145 9.36 7.15 -6.46
CA ALA A 145 9.50 8.47 -5.85
C ALA A 145 9.29 9.59 -6.88
N GLU A 146 9.74 9.41 -8.12
CA GLU A 146 9.54 10.38 -9.21
C GLU A 146 8.06 10.60 -9.50
N ARG A 147 7.27 9.53 -9.63
CA ARG A 147 5.81 9.60 -9.84
C ARG A 147 5.11 10.34 -8.70
N TRP A 148 5.52 10.10 -7.47
CA TRP A 148 4.93 10.73 -6.29
C TRP A 148 5.32 12.20 -6.15
N LEU A 149 6.58 12.55 -6.40
CA LEU A 149 7.13 13.90 -6.32
C LEU A 149 6.69 14.81 -7.46
N LYS A 150 6.23 14.25 -8.59
CA LYS A 150 5.77 15.03 -9.75
C LYS A 150 4.60 15.97 -9.39
N TYR A 151 3.79 15.59 -8.43
CA TYR A 151 2.57 16.33 -8.06
C TYR A 151 2.56 16.79 -6.59
N ARG A 152 3.66 16.60 -5.86
CA ARG A 152 3.77 16.93 -4.43
C ARG A 152 5.11 17.55 -4.14
N ASP A 153 5.09 18.63 -3.37
CA ASP A 153 6.28 19.17 -2.75
C ASP A 153 6.56 18.41 -1.44
N VAL A 154 7.82 18.11 -1.20
CA VAL A 154 8.29 17.53 0.05
C VAL A 154 9.10 18.58 0.79
N ASP A 155 8.70 18.83 2.02
CA ASP A 155 9.42 19.75 2.90
C ASP A 155 10.86 19.28 3.15
N GLU A 156 11.71 20.21 3.57
CA GLU A 156 13.09 19.91 3.92
C GLU A 156 13.16 18.86 5.03
N ILE A 157 14.12 17.94 4.91
CA ILE A 157 14.38 16.96 5.96
C ILE A 157 14.87 17.69 7.22
N PRO A 158 14.20 17.51 8.38
CA PRO A 158 14.59 18.16 9.61
C PRO A 158 16.04 17.85 10.00
N SER A 159 16.79 18.87 10.40
CA SER A 159 18.18 18.70 10.86
C SER A 159 18.30 18.01 12.22
N GLN A 160 17.19 17.85 12.93
CA GLN A 160 17.09 17.24 14.26
C GLN A 160 15.95 16.24 14.30
N SER A 161 16.15 15.06 14.91
CA SER A 161 15.06 14.11 15.13
C SER A 161 14.07 14.61 16.17
N PHE A 162 12.80 14.21 16.04
CA PHE A 162 11.78 14.50 17.06
C PHE A 162 12.18 14.02 18.45
N ARG A 163 12.83 12.85 18.60
CA ARG A 163 13.34 12.35 19.88
C ARG A 163 14.32 13.30 20.54
N ASN A 164 15.25 13.86 19.76
CA ASN A 164 16.23 14.79 20.28
C ASN A 164 15.60 16.14 20.65
N TRP A 165 14.67 16.59 19.82
CA TRP A 165 13.88 17.78 20.11
C TRP A 165 13.07 17.60 21.39
N TRP A 166 12.35 16.46 21.51
CA TRP A 166 11.53 16.14 22.68
C TRP A 166 12.36 16.06 23.96
N LYS A 167 13.51 15.40 23.94
CA LYS A 167 14.40 15.33 25.12
C LYS A 167 14.86 16.69 25.62
N LYS A 168 15.03 17.66 24.72
CA LYS A 168 15.42 19.02 25.08
C LYS A 168 14.27 19.86 25.63
N ASN A 169 13.08 19.67 25.11
CA ASN A 169 11.95 20.57 25.37
C ASN A 169 10.88 19.97 26.29
N ARG A 170 11.03 18.69 26.72
CA ARG A 170 10.02 18.04 27.57
C ARG A 170 9.90 18.63 28.98
N GLU A 171 10.90 19.38 29.46
CA GLU A 171 10.90 20.01 30.77
C GLU A 171 10.17 21.36 30.78
N GLU A 172 9.78 21.87 29.59
CA GLU A 172 9.04 23.11 29.43
C GLU A 172 7.51 22.92 29.41
N HIS A 173 7.04 21.67 29.50
CA HIS A 173 5.64 21.26 29.55
C HIS A 173 5.38 20.33 30.76
#